data_85861178806be5f44fa8ddd1f97bf731
#
_entry.id   85861178806be5f44fa8ddd1f97bf731
#
_cell.length_a   1.000
_cell.length_b   1.000
_cell.length_c   1.000
_cell.angle_alpha   90.00
_cell.angle_beta   90.00
_cell.angle_gamma   90.00
#
_symmetry.space_group_name_H-M   'P 1'
#
loop_
_entity.id
_entity.type
_entity.pdbx_description
1 polymer ?
#
loop_
_entity_poly.entity_id
_entity_poly.type
_entity_poly.pdbx_seq_one_letter_code
_entity_poly.pdbx_strand_id
1 'polypeptide(L)'
;MDKFAQTNFHGCVQVWTNKLHKVIQTYRPLHIEPHDVWVNAIANIVSSSYIDNRCFINYRLHGNNVSGYTTNIMNKFIKRIKLYFGKKHPQRDILSKQLLDNFGFYLNKTDSKYKTISLIANYKRNIIQKLKLCFSPYFKSMTFKNRIIWSLCVLLNKY
;
A
#
# COMPACT_ATOMS: atom_id res chain seq x y z
N MET A 1 -8.13 -7.98 9.26
CA MET A 1 -8.51 -7.25 8.04
C MET A 1 -7.24 -6.81 7.33
N ASP A 2 -6.98 -7.37 6.15
CA ASP A 2 -5.67 -7.20 5.48
C ASP A 2 -5.54 -5.80 4.88
N LYS A 3 -4.87 -4.91 5.60
CA LYS A 3 -4.55 -3.55 5.12
C LYS A 3 -3.25 -3.51 4.31
N PHE A 4 -3.02 -4.55 3.52
CA PHE A 4 -1.75 -4.83 2.86
C PHE A 4 -1.13 -3.63 2.12
N ALA A 5 -1.89 -2.81 1.44
CA ALA A 5 -1.36 -1.69 0.68
C ALA A 5 -1.84 -0.32 1.22
N GLN A 6 -2.38 -0.30 2.42
CA GLN A 6 -2.82 0.93 3.08
C GLN A 6 -1.88 1.22 4.24
N THR A 7 -0.77 1.91 3.97
CA THR A 7 0.04 2.46 5.05
C THR A 7 -0.57 3.76 5.51
N ASN A 8 -1.02 3.77 6.74
CA ASN A 8 -1.45 4.99 7.40
C ASN A 8 -0.39 5.49 8.40
N PHE A 9 0.79 4.82 8.43
CA PHE A 9 1.82 5.12 9.41
C PHE A 9 3.03 5.75 8.74
N HIS A 10 3.40 6.93 9.20
CA HIS A 10 4.65 7.58 8.81
C HIS A 10 5.84 6.78 9.34
N GLY A 11 6.95 6.79 8.61
CA GLY A 11 8.15 6.04 9.00
C GLY A 11 8.67 6.37 10.39
N CYS A 12 8.52 7.63 10.85
CA CYS A 12 8.95 8.08 12.17
C CYS A 12 8.19 7.45 13.35
N VAL A 13 7.05 6.80 13.11
CA VAL A 13 6.26 6.10 14.16
C VAL A 13 6.32 4.58 14.04
N GLN A 14 7.14 4.06 13.14
CA GLN A 14 7.32 2.62 12.95
C GLN A 14 8.50 2.12 13.78
N VAL A 15 8.26 1.05 14.54
CA VAL A 15 9.28 0.32 15.28
C VAL A 15 9.20 -1.15 14.89
N TRP A 16 10.33 -1.79 14.64
CA TRP A 16 10.39 -3.20 14.26
C TRP A 16 11.51 -3.94 14.96
N THR A 17 11.35 -5.26 15.06
CA THR A 17 12.34 -6.14 15.68
C THR A 17 13.56 -6.33 14.80
N ASN A 18 14.71 -6.71 15.41
CA ASN A 18 15.90 -7.09 14.65
C ASN A 18 15.65 -8.28 13.71
N LYS A 19 14.74 -9.18 14.06
CA LYS A 19 14.35 -10.29 13.18
C LYS A 19 13.72 -9.78 11.88
N LEU A 20 12.78 -8.83 11.97
CA LEU A 20 12.19 -8.21 10.78
C LEU A 20 13.21 -7.37 10.00
N HIS A 21 14.11 -6.67 10.70
CA HIS A 21 15.19 -5.91 10.07
C HIS A 21 16.05 -6.78 9.15
N LYS A 22 16.48 -7.94 9.63
CA LYS A 22 17.24 -8.90 8.82
C LYS A 22 16.49 -9.33 7.56
N VAL A 23 15.17 -9.57 7.67
CA VAL A 23 14.34 -9.91 6.50
C VAL A 23 14.25 -8.75 5.51
N ILE A 24 14.07 -7.51 6.00
CA ILE A 24 14.02 -6.33 5.13
C ILE A 24 15.31 -6.15 4.35
N GLN A 25 16.46 -6.47 4.94
CA GLN A 25 17.79 -6.35 4.30
C GLN A 25 18.04 -7.38 3.19
N THR A 26 17.28 -8.48 3.13
CA THR A 26 17.48 -9.54 2.13
C THR A 26 17.19 -9.10 0.70
N TYR A 27 16.38 -8.05 0.53
CA TYR A 27 16.01 -7.56 -0.79
C TYR A 27 15.80 -6.05 -0.81
N ARG A 28 16.43 -5.38 -1.76
CA ARG A 28 16.25 -3.95 -2.02
C ARG A 28 15.27 -3.75 -3.19
N PRO A 29 14.16 -3.00 -2.99
CA PRO A 29 13.18 -2.83 -4.05
C PRO A 29 13.77 -2.11 -5.27
N LEU A 30 13.40 -2.56 -6.46
CA LEU A 30 13.85 -1.98 -7.74
C LEU A 30 13.26 -0.60 -7.97
N HIS A 31 12.01 -0.40 -7.54
CA HIS A 31 11.36 0.92 -7.53
C HIS A 31 11.31 1.42 -6.11
N ILE A 32 11.74 2.67 -5.92
CA ILE A 32 11.81 3.29 -4.60
C ILE A 32 10.40 3.68 -4.18
N GLU A 33 9.72 2.73 -3.52
CA GLU A 33 8.57 3.09 -2.69
C GLU A 33 9.09 3.83 -1.44
N PRO A 34 8.29 4.71 -0.82
CA PRO A 34 8.62 5.23 0.49
C PRO A 34 8.95 4.07 1.45
N HIS A 35 10.03 4.21 2.20
CA HIS A 35 10.54 3.15 3.09
C HIS A 35 9.47 2.63 4.06
N ASP A 36 8.58 3.50 4.51
CA ASP A 36 7.48 3.17 5.41
C ASP A 36 6.43 2.25 4.74
N VAL A 37 6.16 2.44 3.45
CA VAL A 37 5.30 1.55 2.66
C VAL A 37 5.94 0.18 2.51
N TRP A 38 7.22 0.14 2.16
CA TRP A 38 7.97 -1.10 1.94
C TRP A 38 8.08 -1.94 3.21
N VAL A 39 8.56 -1.32 4.31
CA VAL A 39 8.70 -2.00 5.60
C VAL A 39 7.36 -2.56 6.09
N ASN A 40 6.29 -1.77 6.00
CA ASN A 40 4.97 -2.19 6.42
C ASN A 40 4.43 -3.34 5.54
N ALA A 41 4.68 -3.31 4.24
CA ALA A 41 4.25 -4.37 3.34
C ALA A 41 4.96 -5.71 3.66
N ILE A 42 6.27 -5.71 3.90
CA ILE A 42 7.02 -6.90 4.32
C ILE A 42 6.53 -7.39 5.69
N ALA A 43 6.38 -6.49 6.66
CA ALA A 43 5.89 -6.85 7.99
C ALA A 43 4.53 -7.57 7.93
N ASN A 44 3.63 -7.11 7.08
CA ASN A 44 2.32 -7.77 6.89
C ASN A 44 2.41 -9.15 6.24
N ILE A 45 3.49 -9.46 5.52
CA ILE A 45 3.71 -10.78 4.92
C ILE A 45 4.35 -11.73 5.92
N VAL A 46 5.43 -11.32 6.56
CA VAL A 46 6.30 -12.22 7.33
C VAL A 46 5.94 -12.31 8.81
N SER A 47 5.11 -11.39 9.31
CA SER A 47 4.78 -11.33 10.74
C SER A 47 3.39 -10.73 11.00
N SER A 48 3.17 -10.32 12.24
CA SER A 48 2.03 -9.51 12.66
C SER A 48 2.49 -8.10 13.03
N SER A 49 1.65 -7.12 12.81
CA SER A 49 1.86 -5.74 13.27
C SER A 49 0.91 -5.41 14.41
N TYR A 50 1.43 -4.71 15.41
CA TYR A 50 0.66 -4.14 16.51
C TYR A 50 0.54 -2.64 16.31
N ILE A 51 -0.64 -2.10 16.57
CA ILE A 51 -0.91 -0.66 16.50
C ILE A 51 -1.12 -0.15 17.91
N ASP A 52 -0.22 0.72 18.36
CA ASP A 52 -0.40 1.47 19.60
C ASP A 52 -1.14 2.78 19.28
N ASN A 53 -2.31 2.96 19.90
CA ASN A 53 -3.15 4.14 19.66
C ASN A 53 -2.75 5.35 20.53
N ARG A 54 -1.74 5.20 21.39
CA ARG A 54 -1.24 6.33 22.21
C ARG A 54 -0.42 7.28 21.33
N CYS A 55 -0.48 8.58 21.65
CA CYS A 55 0.28 9.61 20.94
C CYS A 55 1.65 9.80 21.59
N PHE A 56 2.73 9.40 20.90
CA PHE A 56 4.10 9.54 21.39
C PHE A 56 4.89 10.64 20.67
N ILE A 57 4.36 11.17 19.56
CA ILE A 57 5.08 12.12 18.71
C ILE A 57 4.20 13.34 18.43
N ASN A 58 4.74 14.52 18.69
CA ASN A 58 4.18 15.79 18.25
C ASN A 58 4.70 16.10 16.84
N TYR A 59 3.84 15.95 15.83
CA TYR A 59 4.22 16.18 14.44
C TYR A 59 4.06 17.65 14.06
N ARG A 60 5.17 18.36 13.86
CA ARG A 60 5.16 19.77 13.44
C ARG A 60 4.71 19.87 11.99
N LEU A 61 3.66 20.66 11.75
CA LEU A 61 3.17 20.95 10.41
C LEU A 61 3.77 22.27 9.91
N HIS A 62 4.38 22.25 8.74
CA HIS A 62 4.85 23.43 8.02
C HIS A 62 4.63 23.26 6.52
N GLY A 63 4.66 24.37 5.75
CA GLY A 63 4.32 24.36 4.33
C GLY A 63 5.18 23.44 3.45
N ASN A 64 6.40 23.12 3.88
CA ASN A 64 7.36 22.29 3.15
C ASN A 64 7.37 20.80 3.60
N ASN A 65 6.39 20.34 4.36
CA ASN A 65 6.31 18.94 4.72
C ASN A 65 6.09 18.07 3.47
N VAL A 66 6.89 17.02 3.28
CA VAL A 66 6.80 16.09 2.16
C VAL A 66 5.42 15.45 2.08
N SER A 67 4.81 15.11 3.20
CA SER A 67 3.45 14.56 3.30
C SER A 67 2.34 15.56 3.00
N GLY A 68 2.69 16.87 2.85
CA GLY A 68 1.82 17.93 2.35
C GLY A 68 0.47 18.04 3.03
N TYR A 69 0.45 18.46 4.30
CA TYR A 69 -0.81 18.72 5.00
C TYR A 69 -1.54 19.91 4.37
N THR A 70 -2.81 19.74 4.04
CA THR A 70 -3.69 20.84 3.62
C THR A 70 -5.06 20.68 4.26
N THR A 71 -5.60 21.75 4.79
CA THR A 71 -6.95 21.79 5.37
C THR A 71 -8.02 21.93 4.29
N ASN A 72 -7.69 22.57 3.17
CA ASN A 72 -8.64 22.84 2.10
C ASN A 72 -9.03 21.54 1.36
N ILE A 73 -10.34 21.24 1.35
CA ILE A 73 -10.92 20.03 0.74
C ILE A 73 -10.64 19.98 -0.77
N MET A 74 -10.74 21.12 -1.47
CA MET A 74 -10.48 21.20 -2.91
C MET A 74 -9.03 20.86 -3.22
N ASN A 75 -8.09 21.40 -2.45
CA ASN A 75 -6.66 21.09 -2.60
C ASN A 75 -6.35 19.63 -2.30
N LYS A 76 -7.03 19.01 -1.34
CA LYS A 76 -6.94 17.56 -1.08
C LYS A 76 -7.41 16.75 -2.30
N PHE A 77 -8.51 17.15 -2.90
CA PHE A 77 -9.06 16.47 -4.07
C PHE A 77 -8.13 16.60 -5.29
N ILE A 78 -7.65 17.81 -5.59
CA ILE A 78 -6.70 18.07 -6.69
C ILE A 78 -5.39 17.29 -6.47
N LYS A 79 -4.84 17.27 -5.25
CA LYS A 79 -3.64 16.48 -4.93
C LYS A 79 -3.87 14.99 -5.17
N ARG A 80 -5.05 14.44 -4.81
CA ARG A 80 -5.39 13.03 -5.08
C ARG A 80 -5.48 12.75 -6.58
N ILE A 81 -6.15 13.60 -7.35
CA ILE A 81 -6.19 13.44 -8.82
C ILE A 81 -4.78 13.46 -9.39
N LYS A 82 -3.96 14.44 -9.04
CA LYS A 82 -2.57 14.52 -9.49
C LYS A 82 -1.74 13.30 -9.11
N LEU A 83 -1.96 12.74 -7.92
CA LEU A 83 -1.26 11.53 -7.46
C LEU A 83 -1.68 10.31 -8.28
N TYR A 84 -2.97 10.11 -8.53
CA TYR A 84 -3.46 8.90 -9.19
C TYR A 84 -3.36 8.95 -10.72
N PHE A 85 -3.52 10.12 -11.31
CA PHE A 85 -3.48 10.29 -12.76
C PHE A 85 -2.18 10.92 -13.27
N GLY A 86 -1.32 11.38 -12.37
CA GLY A 86 -0.02 11.94 -12.72
C GLY A 86 1.01 10.89 -13.15
N LYS A 87 2.16 11.37 -13.64
CA LYS A 87 3.28 10.51 -14.06
C LYS A 87 3.85 9.63 -12.93
N LYS A 88 3.73 10.09 -11.68
CA LYS A 88 4.22 9.38 -10.46
C LYS A 88 3.06 8.74 -9.69
N HIS A 89 2.18 8.01 -10.36
CA HIS A 89 1.12 7.26 -9.66
C HIS A 89 1.73 6.04 -8.92
N PRO A 90 1.10 5.59 -7.83
CA PRO A 90 1.54 4.38 -7.13
C PRO A 90 1.51 3.17 -8.07
N GLN A 91 2.60 2.43 -8.12
CA GLN A 91 2.71 1.22 -8.95
C GLN A 91 2.54 -0.01 -8.07
N ARG A 92 1.32 -0.20 -7.55
CA ARG A 92 1.01 -1.27 -6.60
C ARG A 92 1.14 -2.66 -7.18
N ASP A 93 0.94 -2.81 -8.49
CA ASP A 93 1.20 -4.05 -9.21
C ASP A 93 2.68 -4.44 -9.15
N ILE A 94 3.59 -3.49 -9.37
CA ILE A 94 5.03 -3.74 -9.31
C ILE A 94 5.45 -4.07 -7.88
N LEU A 95 5.00 -3.28 -6.90
CA LEU A 95 5.24 -3.56 -5.49
C LEU A 95 4.75 -4.96 -5.12
N SER A 96 3.51 -5.31 -5.47
CA SER A 96 2.92 -6.61 -5.15
C SER A 96 3.68 -7.76 -5.82
N LYS A 97 4.15 -7.58 -7.06
CA LYS A 97 4.96 -8.57 -7.75
C LYS A 97 6.30 -8.80 -7.03
N GLN A 98 7.03 -7.73 -6.70
CA GLN A 98 8.29 -7.82 -5.96
C GLN A 98 8.11 -8.51 -4.60
N LEU A 99 7.02 -8.23 -3.91
CA LEU A 99 6.70 -8.86 -2.63
C LEU A 99 6.42 -10.35 -2.77
N LEU A 100 5.71 -10.78 -3.81
CA LEU A 100 5.47 -12.21 -4.06
C LEU A 100 6.75 -12.94 -4.48
N ASP A 101 7.53 -12.33 -5.36
CA ASP A 101 8.74 -12.95 -5.90
C ASP A 101 9.79 -13.14 -4.79
N ASN A 102 9.90 -12.21 -3.83
CA ASN A 102 10.94 -12.22 -2.81
C ASN A 102 10.48 -12.69 -1.42
N PHE A 103 9.21 -12.56 -1.10
CA PHE A 103 8.67 -12.89 0.23
C PHE A 103 7.43 -13.80 0.18
N GLY A 104 6.95 -14.17 -1.00
CA GLY A 104 5.74 -14.99 -1.16
C GLY A 104 5.84 -16.37 -0.50
N PHE A 105 7.05 -16.88 -0.29
CA PHE A 105 7.28 -18.16 0.39
C PHE A 105 6.92 -18.15 1.89
N TYR A 106 6.78 -16.97 2.50
CA TYR A 106 6.25 -16.83 3.86
C TYR A 106 4.73 -16.99 3.94
N LEU A 107 4.04 -16.99 2.80
CA LEU A 107 2.58 -17.07 2.73
C LEU A 107 2.14 -18.41 2.16
N ASN A 108 1.07 -18.97 2.72
CA ASN A 108 0.39 -20.08 2.08
C ASN A 108 -0.44 -19.56 0.88
N LYS A 109 -0.40 -20.26 -0.26
CA LYS A 109 -1.16 -19.90 -1.47
C LYS A 109 -2.68 -19.84 -1.26
N THR A 110 -3.18 -20.53 -0.26
CA THR A 110 -4.59 -20.52 0.13
C THR A 110 -4.99 -19.29 0.94
N ASP A 111 -4.02 -18.59 1.53
CA ASP A 111 -4.27 -17.43 2.38
C ASP A 111 -4.91 -16.27 1.61
N SER A 112 -5.79 -15.55 2.29
CA SER A 112 -6.43 -14.35 1.74
C SER A 112 -5.40 -13.27 1.39
N LYS A 113 -4.31 -13.16 2.16
CA LYS A 113 -3.21 -12.24 1.90
C LYS A 113 -2.52 -12.57 0.58
N TYR A 114 -2.11 -13.84 0.38
CA TYR A 114 -1.47 -14.27 -0.87
C TYR A 114 -2.38 -14.00 -2.07
N LYS A 115 -3.66 -14.39 -1.98
CA LYS A 115 -4.65 -14.18 -3.04
C LYS A 115 -4.81 -12.69 -3.38
N THR A 116 -4.87 -11.82 -2.37
CA THR A 116 -4.99 -10.38 -2.56
C THR A 116 -3.76 -9.80 -3.25
N ILE A 117 -2.55 -10.13 -2.77
CA ILE A 117 -1.30 -9.65 -3.36
C ILE A 117 -1.16 -10.13 -4.79
N SER A 118 -1.44 -11.42 -5.04
CA SER A 118 -1.41 -12.02 -6.38
C SER A 118 -2.40 -11.36 -7.33
N LEU A 119 -3.59 -11.03 -6.85
CA LEU A 119 -4.59 -10.33 -7.64
C LEU A 119 -4.14 -8.91 -8.02
N ILE A 120 -3.55 -8.17 -7.07
CA ILE A 120 -2.97 -6.85 -7.34
C ILE A 120 -1.79 -6.94 -8.30
N ALA A 121 -0.90 -7.91 -8.14
CA ALA A 121 0.25 -8.11 -9.03
C ALA A 121 -0.14 -8.40 -10.49
N ASN A 122 -1.31 -8.99 -10.71
CA ASN A 122 -1.74 -9.48 -12.02
C ASN A 122 -2.95 -8.76 -12.62
N TYR A 123 -3.49 -7.72 -12.00
CA TYR A 123 -4.76 -7.11 -12.44
C TYR A 123 -4.69 -6.52 -13.86
N LYS A 124 -3.49 -6.11 -14.33
CA LYS A 124 -3.31 -5.54 -15.67
C LYS A 124 -3.41 -6.58 -16.80
N ARG A 125 -3.41 -7.87 -16.50
CA ARG A 125 -3.38 -8.94 -17.53
C ARG A 125 -4.62 -8.91 -18.43
N ASN A 126 -5.81 -8.74 -17.86
CA ASN A 126 -7.06 -8.70 -18.61
C ASN A 126 -8.18 -8.04 -17.79
N ILE A 127 -9.32 -7.77 -18.44
CA ILE A 127 -10.49 -7.12 -17.82
C ILE A 127 -11.09 -7.97 -16.68
N ILE A 128 -11.03 -9.29 -16.78
CA ILE A 128 -11.56 -10.20 -15.76
C ILE A 128 -10.78 -10.03 -14.45
N GLN A 129 -9.44 -9.91 -14.51
CA GLN A 129 -8.62 -9.69 -13.33
C GLN A 129 -8.89 -8.31 -12.71
N LYS A 130 -9.11 -7.28 -13.52
CA LYS A 130 -9.52 -5.95 -13.03
C LYS A 130 -10.84 -6.02 -12.27
N LEU A 131 -11.84 -6.65 -12.85
CA LEU A 131 -13.15 -6.83 -12.21
C LEU A 131 -13.02 -7.66 -10.92
N LYS A 132 -12.28 -8.76 -10.93
CA LYS A 132 -12.00 -9.55 -9.71
C LYS A 132 -11.38 -8.69 -8.61
N LEU A 133 -10.46 -7.78 -8.93
CA LEU A 133 -9.86 -6.87 -7.96
C LEU A 133 -10.88 -5.85 -7.43
N CYS A 134 -11.67 -5.21 -8.30
CA CYS A 134 -12.68 -4.23 -7.91
C CYS A 134 -13.76 -4.83 -6.99
N PHE A 135 -14.11 -6.10 -7.19
CA PHE A 135 -15.12 -6.81 -6.38
C PHE A 135 -14.50 -7.66 -5.25
N SER A 136 -13.18 -7.62 -5.06
CA SER A 136 -12.50 -8.39 -4.02
C SER A 136 -12.89 -7.93 -2.60
N PRO A 137 -12.76 -8.80 -1.59
CA PRO A 137 -12.95 -8.44 -0.18
C PRO A 137 -12.04 -7.26 0.24
N TYR A 138 -10.85 -7.17 -0.35
CA TYR A 138 -9.91 -6.08 -0.13
C TYR A 138 -10.50 -4.71 -0.51
N PHE A 139 -11.12 -4.58 -1.70
CA PHE A 139 -11.80 -3.34 -2.12
C PHE A 139 -13.09 -3.10 -1.35
N LYS A 140 -13.84 -4.16 -1.02
CA LYS A 140 -15.06 -4.05 -0.20
C LYS A 140 -14.79 -3.53 1.21
N SER A 141 -13.58 -3.73 1.74
CA SER A 141 -13.18 -3.23 3.05
C SER A 141 -12.87 -1.73 3.08
N MET A 142 -12.78 -1.08 1.93
CA MET A 142 -12.55 0.35 1.82
C MET A 142 -13.84 1.16 2.01
N THR A 143 -13.70 2.44 2.37
CA THR A 143 -14.85 3.36 2.33
C THR A 143 -15.40 3.47 0.91
N PHE A 144 -16.69 3.71 0.76
CA PHE A 144 -17.36 3.78 -0.54
C PHE A 144 -16.67 4.75 -1.52
N LYS A 145 -16.29 5.95 -1.06
CA LYS A 145 -15.54 6.93 -1.87
C LYS A 145 -14.20 6.39 -2.36
N ASN A 146 -13.43 5.78 -1.47
CA ASN A 146 -12.12 5.22 -1.84
C ASN A 146 -12.28 4.04 -2.80
N ARG A 147 -13.31 3.20 -2.62
CA ARG A 147 -13.58 2.07 -3.50
C ARG A 147 -13.85 2.52 -4.93
N ILE A 148 -14.67 3.57 -5.14
CA ILE A 148 -14.92 4.12 -6.47
C ILE A 148 -13.63 4.62 -7.10
N ILE A 149 -12.87 5.47 -6.40
CA ILE A 149 -11.63 6.06 -6.92
C ILE A 149 -10.63 4.97 -7.31
N TRP A 150 -10.42 3.99 -6.42
CA TRP A 150 -9.47 2.90 -6.68
C TRP A 150 -9.95 1.97 -7.79
N SER A 151 -11.26 1.70 -7.90
CA SER A 151 -11.80 0.92 -9.02
C SER A 151 -11.56 1.61 -10.37
N LEU A 152 -11.75 2.92 -10.43
CA LEU A 152 -11.40 3.71 -11.62
C LEU A 152 -9.90 3.62 -11.93
N CYS A 153 -9.03 3.72 -10.92
CA CYS A 153 -7.59 3.57 -11.11
C CYS A 153 -7.22 2.18 -11.64
N VAL A 154 -7.87 1.12 -11.16
CA VAL A 154 -7.67 -0.26 -11.66
C VAL A 154 -8.10 -0.38 -13.12
N LEU A 155 -9.27 0.13 -13.48
CA LEU A 155 -9.77 0.09 -14.87
C LEU A 155 -8.83 0.84 -15.82
N LEU A 156 -8.27 1.96 -15.38
CA LEU A 156 -7.35 2.82 -16.15
C LEU A 156 -5.87 2.38 -16.05
N ASN A 157 -5.54 1.25 -15.44
CA ASN A 157 -4.17 0.78 -15.20
C ASN A 157 -3.29 1.72 -14.35
N LYS A 158 -3.89 2.47 -13.42
CA LYS A 158 -3.24 3.48 -12.58
C LYS A 158 -3.21 3.12 -11.07
N TYR A 159 -3.45 1.86 -10.74
CA TYR A 159 -3.44 1.35 -9.37
C TYR A 159 -2.08 0.80 -8.94
#